data_735c4890e00ce5c51e04716a09786e17
#
_entry.id   735c4890e00ce5c51e04716a09786e17
#
_cell.length_a   1.000
_cell.length_b   1.000
_cell.length_c   1.000
_cell.angle_alpha   90.00
_cell.angle_beta   90.00
_cell.angle_gamma   90.00
#
_symmetry.space_group_name_H-M   'P 1'
#
loop_
_entity.id
_entity.type
_entity.pdbx_description
1 polymer ?
#
loop_
_entity_poly.entity_id
_entity_poly.type
_entity_poly.pdbx_seq_one_letter_code
_entity_poly.pdbx_strand_id
1 'polypeptide(L)'
;MHVIQEAKQNRGFIVYTLVTDKLREVMLRGGRMHNVDTIDLIGGLLGRLFGKFSVSPAEKPRLFGQLNKAYFRRSETMEFTFYNEDGQRVNELRKAEIVLLGVSRTFNTPPSIYLAFKGWFFANVPIAMEHEISPIINKLLAKNVFCFDTNARTLVELLCARQAYRGGAIGDYDNMEYVGM
;
A
#
# COMPACT_ATOMS: atom_id res chain seq x y z
N MET A 1 24.76 9.36 -11.60
CA MET A 1 25.62 10.57 -11.56
C MET A 1 24.83 11.82 -11.18
N HIS A 2 23.61 12.03 -11.68
CA HIS A 2 22.78 13.21 -11.39
C HIS A 2 22.58 13.49 -9.89
N VAL A 3 22.15 12.49 -9.12
CA VAL A 3 21.92 12.62 -7.66
C VAL A 3 23.16 13.09 -6.89
N ILE A 4 24.36 12.61 -7.27
CA ILE A 4 25.61 13.01 -6.63
C ILE A 4 25.91 14.49 -6.90
N GLN A 5 25.67 14.95 -8.13
CA GLN A 5 25.88 16.35 -8.51
C GLN A 5 24.89 17.28 -7.80
N GLU A 6 23.64 16.89 -7.76
CA GLU A 6 22.57 17.63 -7.08
C GLU A 6 22.84 17.76 -5.57
N ALA A 7 23.23 16.66 -4.92
CA ALA A 7 23.59 16.68 -3.51
C ALA A 7 24.81 17.57 -3.22
N LYS A 8 25.80 17.60 -4.12
CA LYS A 8 26.95 18.51 -3.99
C LYS A 8 26.55 19.98 -4.12
N GLN A 9 25.72 20.30 -5.10
CA GLN A 9 25.26 21.68 -5.33
C GLN A 9 24.45 22.22 -4.14
N ASN A 10 23.63 21.35 -3.53
CA ASN A 10 22.76 21.72 -2.43
C ASN A 10 23.37 21.49 -1.04
N ARG A 11 24.69 21.15 -0.95
CA ARG A 11 25.36 20.75 0.30
C ARG A 11 24.60 19.63 1.03
N GLY A 12 24.00 18.71 0.25
CA GLY A 12 23.19 17.64 0.73
C GLY A 12 24.01 16.50 1.31
N PHE A 13 23.31 15.62 2.02
CA PHE A 13 23.82 14.39 2.59
C PHE A 13 23.20 13.20 1.86
N ILE A 14 23.99 12.19 1.48
CA ILE A 14 23.44 10.99 0.80
C ILE A 14 23.50 9.80 1.74
N VAL A 15 22.34 9.18 1.95
CA VAL A 15 22.22 7.84 2.55
C VAL A 15 21.94 6.85 1.42
N TYR A 16 22.71 5.79 1.34
CA TYR A 16 22.52 4.81 0.27
C TYR A 16 22.64 3.37 0.77
N THR A 17 21.99 2.48 0.02
CA THR A 17 22.03 1.03 0.21
C THR A 17 22.40 0.40 -1.12
N LEU A 18 23.68 0.23 -1.40
CA LEU A 18 24.18 -0.31 -2.66
C LEU A 18 24.77 -1.70 -2.44
N VAL A 19 24.25 -2.68 -3.16
CA VAL A 19 24.62 -4.09 -3.02
C VAL A 19 25.82 -4.47 -3.90
N THR A 20 26.05 -3.74 -5.01
CA THR A 20 27.12 -4.07 -5.97
C THR A 20 28.34 -3.15 -5.78
N ASP A 21 29.53 -3.76 -5.77
CA ASP A 21 30.79 -3.03 -5.61
C ASP A 21 31.00 -1.95 -6.68
N LYS A 22 30.57 -2.22 -7.92
CA LYS A 22 30.63 -1.23 -9.01
C LYS A 22 29.88 0.07 -8.69
N LEU A 23 28.70 -0.03 -8.08
CA LEU A 23 27.92 1.14 -7.69
C LEU A 23 28.50 1.83 -6.47
N ARG A 24 29.07 1.07 -5.52
CA ARG A 24 29.80 1.62 -4.38
C ARG A 24 31.02 2.43 -4.83
N GLU A 25 31.80 1.91 -5.78
CA GLU A 25 32.93 2.65 -6.36
C GLU A 25 32.49 3.97 -7.00
N VAL A 26 31.37 4.00 -7.71
CA VAL A 26 30.83 5.24 -8.28
C VAL A 26 30.54 6.28 -7.20
N MET A 27 29.99 5.84 -6.06
CA MET A 27 29.74 6.72 -4.91
C MET A 27 31.04 7.24 -4.29
N LEU A 28 32.05 6.37 -4.12
CA LEU A 28 33.36 6.73 -3.56
C LEU A 28 34.15 7.68 -4.49
N ARG A 29 34.09 7.47 -5.79
CA ARG A 29 34.71 8.35 -6.81
C ARG A 29 33.99 9.69 -6.93
N GLY A 30 32.75 9.80 -6.43
CA GLY A 30 32.01 11.05 -6.41
C GLY A 30 32.66 12.21 -5.61
N GLY A 31 33.75 11.96 -4.89
CA GLY A 31 34.54 12.95 -4.16
C GLY A 31 34.02 13.24 -2.74
N ARG A 32 34.67 14.16 -2.03
CA ARG A 32 34.36 14.53 -0.63
C ARG A 32 32.92 15.05 -0.49
N MET A 33 32.04 14.17 -0.13
CA MET A 33 30.64 14.47 0.19
C MET A 33 30.24 13.64 1.42
N HIS A 34 29.42 14.23 2.27
CA HIS A 34 28.88 13.48 3.41
C HIS A 34 27.94 12.39 2.92
N ASN A 35 28.34 11.14 3.10
CA ASN A 35 27.53 9.98 2.71
C ASN A 35 27.61 8.87 3.76
N VAL A 36 26.59 8.06 3.82
CA VAL A 36 26.51 6.88 4.70
C VAL A 36 26.05 5.68 3.89
N ASP A 37 26.85 4.63 3.90
CA ASP A 37 26.44 3.31 3.43
C ASP A 37 25.71 2.58 4.58
N THR A 38 24.42 2.34 4.40
CA THR A 38 23.60 1.68 5.43
C THR A 38 23.99 0.22 5.61
N ILE A 39 24.48 -0.45 4.57
CA ILE A 39 24.93 -1.84 4.67
C ILE A 39 26.16 -1.95 5.55
N ASP A 40 27.15 -1.07 5.34
CA ASP A 40 28.36 -1.06 6.16
C ASP A 40 28.07 -0.67 7.61
N LEU A 41 27.16 0.30 7.80
CA LEU A 41 26.75 0.73 9.13
C LEU A 41 26.08 -0.42 9.92
N ILE A 42 25.08 -1.06 9.31
CA ILE A 42 24.35 -2.16 9.93
C ILE A 42 25.25 -3.39 10.09
N GLY A 43 26.04 -3.71 9.08
CA GLY A 43 27.01 -4.81 9.13
C GLY A 43 28.05 -4.64 10.22
N GLY A 44 28.53 -3.42 10.40
CA GLY A 44 29.45 -3.09 11.48
C GLY A 44 28.83 -3.23 12.88
N LEU A 45 27.57 -2.80 13.05
CA LEU A 45 26.82 -2.99 14.30
C LEU A 45 26.58 -4.47 14.60
N LEU A 46 26.11 -5.24 13.63
CA LEU A 46 25.85 -6.67 13.79
C LEU A 46 27.15 -7.46 14.04
N GLY A 47 28.24 -7.08 13.39
CA GLY A 47 29.57 -7.67 13.62
C GLY A 47 30.07 -7.47 15.06
N ARG A 48 29.79 -6.30 15.66
CA ARG A 48 30.11 -6.03 17.08
C ARG A 48 29.25 -6.83 18.05
N LEU A 49 27.97 -7.01 17.70
CA LEU A 49 27.02 -7.70 18.60
C LEU A 49 27.15 -9.22 18.55
N PHE A 50 27.40 -9.78 17.36
CA PHE A 50 27.32 -11.21 17.10
C PHE A 50 28.66 -11.85 16.70
N GLY A 51 29.77 -11.12 16.76
CA GLY A 51 31.11 -11.62 16.46
C GLY A 51 31.46 -11.55 15.00
N LYS A 52 31.27 -12.54 14.17
CA LYS A 52 31.58 -12.51 12.74
C LYS A 52 30.29 -12.36 11.94
N PHE A 53 30.04 -11.18 11.42
CA PHE A 53 28.98 -10.96 10.43
C PHE A 53 29.65 -10.56 9.11
N SER A 54 29.85 -11.55 8.22
CA SER A 54 30.29 -11.27 6.86
C SER A 54 29.06 -10.96 6.02
N VAL A 55 28.82 -9.69 5.78
CA VAL A 55 27.86 -9.27 4.74
C VAL A 55 28.58 -9.40 3.42
N SER A 56 28.58 -10.56 2.81
CA SER A 56 28.90 -10.69 1.40
C SER A 56 27.59 -10.77 0.62
N PRO A 57 27.12 -9.68 0.06
CA PRO A 57 25.85 -9.63 -0.68
C PRO A 57 25.91 -10.40 -2.00
N ALA A 58 27.13 -10.67 -2.50
CA ALA A 58 27.34 -11.23 -3.84
C ALA A 58 27.08 -12.73 -3.94
N GLU A 59 27.02 -13.47 -2.83
CA GLU A 59 27.05 -14.95 -2.90
C GLU A 59 25.67 -15.63 -2.91
N LYS A 60 24.57 -14.93 -2.75
CA LYS A 60 23.22 -15.54 -2.78
C LYS A 60 22.21 -14.77 -3.65
N PRO A 61 22.44 -14.69 -4.97
CA PRO A 61 21.50 -13.98 -5.85
C PRO A 61 20.10 -14.62 -5.90
N ARG A 62 19.98 -15.91 -5.56
CA ARG A 62 18.69 -16.63 -5.58
C ARG A 62 17.77 -16.29 -4.40
N LEU A 63 18.32 -16.03 -3.23
CA LEU A 63 17.51 -15.67 -2.05
C LEU A 63 16.89 -14.28 -2.21
N PHE A 64 17.68 -13.33 -2.70
CA PHE A 64 17.20 -11.97 -3.00
C PHE A 64 16.25 -11.94 -4.20
N GLY A 65 16.42 -12.80 -5.20
CA GLY A 65 15.52 -12.87 -6.35
C GLY A 65 14.12 -13.37 -6.01
N GLN A 66 13.99 -14.32 -5.07
CA GLN A 66 12.69 -14.81 -4.63
C GLN A 66 12.01 -13.84 -3.61
N LEU A 67 12.78 -13.27 -2.70
CA LEU A 67 12.30 -12.21 -1.82
C LEU A 67 11.86 -10.98 -2.61
N ASN A 68 12.58 -10.62 -3.68
CA ASN A 68 12.24 -9.51 -4.53
C ASN A 68 10.86 -9.67 -5.20
N LYS A 69 10.53 -10.80 -5.81
CA LYS A 69 9.24 -10.97 -6.50
C LYS A 69 8.05 -10.84 -5.55
N ALA A 70 8.10 -11.50 -4.40
CA ALA A 70 7.02 -11.42 -3.42
C ALA A 70 6.93 -10.03 -2.76
N TYR A 71 8.06 -9.38 -2.52
CA TYR A 71 8.11 -8.04 -1.99
C TYR A 71 7.53 -7.01 -2.97
N PHE A 72 8.00 -7.03 -4.22
CA PHE A 72 7.50 -6.11 -5.25
C PHE A 72 6.02 -6.33 -5.54
N ARG A 73 5.57 -7.59 -5.58
CA ARG A 73 4.14 -7.88 -5.71
C ARG A 73 3.32 -7.26 -4.58
N ARG A 74 3.76 -7.39 -3.33
CA ARG A 74 3.07 -6.77 -2.17
C ARG A 74 3.09 -5.25 -2.25
N SER A 75 4.20 -4.64 -2.60
CA SER A 75 4.28 -3.19 -2.77
C SER A 75 3.32 -2.70 -3.85
N GLU A 76 3.30 -3.38 -4.99
CA GLU A 76 2.45 -3.05 -6.12
C GLU A 76 0.95 -3.22 -5.79
N THR A 77 0.58 -4.33 -5.13
CA THR A 77 -0.81 -4.57 -4.73
C THR A 77 -1.27 -3.61 -3.64
N MET A 78 -0.40 -3.23 -2.70
CA MET A 78 -0.73 -2.23 -1.70
C MET A 78 -0.89 -0.83 -2.31
N GLU A 79 0.01 -0.43 -3.19
CA GLU A 79 -0.08 0.83 -3.92
C GLU A 79 -1.37 0.89 -4.76
N PHE A 80 -1.65 -0.16 -5.52
CA PHE A 80 -2.89 -0.28 -6.28
C PHE A 80 -4.12 -0.12 -5.39
N THR A 81 -4.16 -0.82 -4.26
CA THR A 81 -5.30 -0.81 -3.34
C THR A 81 -5.51 0.59 -2.74
N PHE A 82 -4.45 1.27 -2.30
CA PHE A 82 -4.56 2.64 -1.80
C PHE A 82 -5.12 3.61 -2.84
N TYR A 83 -4.73 3.47 -4.09
CA TYR A 83 -5.25 4.33 -5.17
C TYR A 83 -6.66 3.98 -5.62
N ASN A 84 -7.13 2.76 -5.34
CA ASN A 84 -8.46 2.29 -5.69
C ASN A 84 -9.37 2.13 -4.45
N GLU A 85 -9.00 2.74 -3.34
CA GLU A 85 -9.86 2.93 -2.19
C GLU A 85 -10.90 4.02 -2.50
N ASP A 86 -12.10 3.85 -2.01
CA ASP A 86 -13.22 4.79 -2.21
C ASP A 86 -13.64 5.02 -3.67
N GLY A 87 -13.33 4.09 -4.57
CA GLY A 87 -13.79 4.15 -5.96
C GLY A 87 -13.20 5.27 -6.82
N GLN A 88 -12.09 5.87 -6.41
CA GLN A 88 -11.53 7.06 -7.07
C GLN A 88 -11.02 6.79 -8.50
N ARG A 89 -10.54 5.57 -8.79
CA ARG A 89 -9.96 5.22 -10.09
C ARG A 89 -10.73 4.11 -10.80
N VAL A 90 -11.97 4.38 -11.13
CA VAL A 90 -12.90 3.40 -11.73
C VAL A 90 -12.33 2.71 -12.98
N ASN A 91 -11.53 3.42 -13.76
CA ASN A 91 -10.92 2.87 -14.99
C ASN A 91 -9.87 1.78 -14.71
N GLU A 92 -9.28 1.76 -13.53
CA GLU A 92 -8.27 0.78 -13.14
C GLU A 92 -8.87 -0.50 -12.54
N LEU A 93 -10.18 -0.52 -12.24
CA LEU A 93 -10.88 -1.68 -11.66
C LEU A 93 -10.72 -2.96 -12.49
N ARG A 94 -10.46 -2.84 -13.79
CA ARG A 94 -10.19 -4.01 -14.65
C ARG A 94 -8.92 -4.77 -14.29
N LYS A 95 -7.98 -4.13 -13.59
CA LYS A 95 -6.75 -4.75 -13.09
C LYS A 95 -6.96 -5.45 -11.77
N ALA A 96 -8.07 -5.17 -11.08
CA ALA A 96 -8.37 -5.77 -9.80
C ALA A 96 -8.65 -7.26 -9.94
N GLU A 97 -8.06 -8.05 -9.06
CA GLU A 97 -8.35 -9.47 -8.89
C GLU A 97 -9.56 -9.66 -7.98
N ILE A 98 -9.78 -8.70 -7.07
CA ILE A 98 -10.91 -8.66 -6.15
C ILE A 98 -11.46 -7.23 -6.14
N VAL A 99 -12.74 -7.08 -6.42
CA VAL A 99 -13.48 -5.83 -6.28
C VAL A 99 -14.54 -6.04 -5.21
N LEU A 100 -14.46 -5.26 -4.15
CA LEU A 100 -15.43 -5.28 -3.08
C LEU A 100 -16.42 -4.13 -3.25
N LEU A 101 -17.68 -4.48 -3.34
CA LEU A 101 -18.79 -3.53 -3.25
C LEU A 101 -19.32 -3.59 -1.83
N GLY A 102 -19.43 -2.47 -1.18
CA GLY A 102 -19.98 -2.40 0.16
C GLY A 102 -20.54 -1.04 0.47
N VAL A 103 -21.51 -0.97 1.34
CA VAL A 103 -22.06 0.32 1.78
C VAL A 103 -20.89 1.15 2.35
N SER A 104 -20.85 2.42 1.98
CA SER A 104 -19.81 3.33 2.45
C SER A 104 -19.70 3.26 3.97
N ARG A 105 -18.46 3.08 4.45
CA ARG A 105 -18.09 3.08 5.88
C ARG A 105 -18.47 1.82 6.69
N THR A 106 -18.72 0.69 6.02
CA THR A 106 -18.98 -0.61 6.64
C THR A 106 -17.77 -1.52 6.71
N PHE A 107 -16.66 -1.04 7.23
CA PHE A 107 -15.49 -1.88 7.48
C PHE A 107 -14.77 -2.42 6.22
N ASN A 108 -14.89 -1.75 5.08
CA ASN A 108 -14.31 -2.22 3.81
C ASN A 108 -12.76 -2.13 3.78
N THR A 109 -12.20 -1.10 4.43
CA THR A 109 -10.75 -0.82 4.41
C THR A 109 -9.86 -1.89 5.07
N PRO A 110 -10.17 -2.47 6.24
CA PRO A 110 -9.32 -3.49 6.83
C PRO A 110 -9.10 -4.74 5.96
N PRO A 111 -10.14 -5.36 5.37
CA PRO A 111 -9.92 -6.48 4.46
C PRO A 111 -9.20 -6.08 3.18
N SER A 112 -9.37 -4.85 2.65
CA SER A 112 -8.65 -4.39 1.47
C SER A 112 -7.15 -4.35 1.72
N ILE A 113 -6.73 -3.76 2.83
CA ILE A 113 -5.31 -3.70 3.22
C ILE A 113 -4.76 -5.10 3.48
N TYR A 114 -5.50 -5.95 4.18
CA TYR A 114 -5.06 -7.32 4.47
C TYR A 114 -4.84 -8.14 3.20
N LEU A 115 -5.76 -8.10 2.25
CA LEU A 115 -5.67 -8.85 1.00
C LEU A 115 -4.59 -8.28 0.08
N ALA A 116 -4.43 -6.96 0.04
CA ALA A 116 -3.32 -6.31 -0.66
C ALA A 116 -1.96 -6.75 -0.11
N PHE A 117 -1.81 -6.83 1.21
CA PHE A 117 -0.60 -7.36 1.85
C PHE A 117 -0.35 -8.84 1.52
N LYS A 118 -1.39 -9.61 1.25
CA LYS A 118 -1.28 -10.99 0.75
C LYS A 118 -0.92 -11.08 -0.74
N GLY A 119 -0.86 -9.94 -1.44
CA GLY A 119 -0.46 -9.84 -2.84
C GLY A 119 -1.62 -9.89 -3.83
N TRP A 120 -2.84 -9.54 -3.40
CA TRP A 120 -4.02 -9.42 -4.26
C TRP A 120 -4.23 -7.98 -4.71
N PHE A 121 -4.48 -7.76 -5.99
CA PHE A 121 -4.95 -6.48 -6.49
C PHE A 121 -6.40 -6.28 -6.07
N PHE A 122 -6.57 -5.53 -4.99
CA PHE A 122 -7.87 -5.33 -4.36
C PHE A 122 -8.36 -3.90 -4.60
N ALA A 123 -9.60 -3.75 -5.01
CA ALA A 123 -10.26 -2.46 -5.13
C ALA A 123 -11.53 -2.42 -4.27
N ASN A 124 -11.71 -1.33 -3.55
CA ASN A 124 -12.90 -1.07 -2.75
C ASN A 124 -13.75 0.00 -3.42
N VAL A 125 -14.98 -0.34 -3.73
CA VAL A 125 -15.94 0.58 -4.33
C VAL A 125 -17.11 0.75 -3.37
N PRO A 126 -17.17 1.89 -2.68
CA PRO A 126 -18.26 2.18 -1.77
C PRO A 126 -19.55 2.39 -2.56
N ILE A 127 -20.61 1.76 -2.11
CA ILE A 127 -21.97 2.01 -2.55
C ILE A 127 -22.53 3.08 -1.64
N ALA A 128 -22.94 4.21 -2.22
CA ALA A 128 -23.70 5.25 -1.54
C ALA A 128 -25.08 5.28 -2.19
N MET A 129 -26.13 5.41 -1.37
CA MET A 129 -27.52 5.41 -1.84
C MET A 129 -27.81 6.52 -2.85
N GLU A 130 -27.04 7.61 -2.78
CA GLU A 130 -27.23 8.79 -3.62
C GLU A 130 -26.47 8.70 -4.97
N HIS A 131 -25.66 7.66 -5.17
CA HIS A 131 -24.82 7.55 -6.36
C HIS A 131 -25.10 6.26 -7.12
N GLU A 132 -25.30 6.38 -8.41
CA GLU A 132 -25.42 5.22 -9.29
C GLU A 132 -24.10 4.43 -9.33
N ILE A 133 -24.20 3.12 -9.30
CA ILE A 133 -23.05 2.23 -9.45
C ILE A 133 -22.45 2.44 -10.84
N SER A 134 -21.16 2.70 -10.89
CA SER A 134 -20.49 2.96 -12.18
C SER A 134 -20.72 1.83 -13.17
N PRO A 135 -21.12 2.14 -14.43
CA PRO A 135 -21.36 1.14 -15.47
C PRO A 135 -20.16 0.23 -15.78
N ILE A 136 -18.97 0.61 -15.34
CA ILE A 136 -17.77 -0.20 -15.50
C ILE A 136 -17.83 -1.48 -14.64
N ILE A 137 -18.52 -1.43 -13.50
CA ILE A 137 -18.66 -2.59 -12.61
C ILE A 137 -19.43 -3.71 -13.31
N ASN A 138 -20.45 -3.37 -14.12
CA ASN A 138 -21.20 -4.33 -14.91
C ASN A 138 -20.37 -5.02 -16.01
N LYS A 139 -19.18 -4.44 -16.33
CA LYS A 139 -18.25 -5.00 -17.32
C LYS A 139 -17.14 -5.83 -16.69
N LEU A 140 -17.08 -5.89 -15.37
CA LEU A 140 -16.13 -6.73 -14.66
C LEU A 140 -16.57 -8.20 -14.68
N LEU A 141 -15.62 -9.10 -14.51
CA LEU A 141 -15.93 -10.51 -14.35
C LEU A 141 -16.65 -10.74 -13.03
N ALA A 142 -17.85 -11.30 -13.08
CA ALA A 142 -18.68 -11.55 -11.90
C ALA A 142 -17.94 -12.32 -10.78
N LYS A 143 -17.02 -13.22 -11.15
CA LYS A 143 -16.20 -13.98 -10.20
C LYS A 143 -15.23 -13.14 -9.38
N ASN A 144 -14.92 -11.92 -9.81
CA ASN A 144 -13.99 -11.02 -9.14
C ASN A 144 -14.74 -9.97 -8.30
N VAL A 145 -16.06 -9.90 -8.39
CA VAL A 145 -16.87 -8.91 -7.69
C VAL A 145 -17.55 -9.56 -6.50
N PHE A 146 -17.34 -8.98 -5.34
CA PHE A 146 -17.90 -9.42 -4.06
C PHE A 146 -18.69 -8.27 -3.45
N CYS A 147 -19.79 -8.60 -2.78
CA CYS A 147 -20.57 -7.63 -2.05
C CYS A 147 -20.52 -7.94 -0.55
N PHE A 148 -20.30 -6.90 0.26
CA PHE A 148 -20.61 -7.00 1.68
C PHE A 148 -22.11 -6.79 1.87
N ASP A 149 -22.75 -7.82 2.39
CA ASP A 149 -24.11 -7.75 2.84
C ASP A 149 -24.14 -7.60 4.37
N THR A 150 -24.93 -6.67 4.85
CA THR A 150 -25.17 -6.47 6.29
C THR A 150 -26.64 -6.14 6.50
N ASN A 151 -27.16 -6.51 7.66
CA ASN A 151 -28.55 -6.18 7.95
C ASN A 151 -28.66 -4.68 8.28
N ALA A 152 -29.77 -4.07 7.86
CA ALA A 152 -30.02 -2.63 8.01
C ALA A 152 -29.86 -2.14 9.47
N ARG A 153 -30.28 -2.93 10.45
CA ARG A 153 -30.16 -2.57 11.87
C ARG A 153 -28.71 -2.43 12.30
N THR A 154 -27.87 -3.40 11.96
CA THR A 154 -26.42 -3.35 12.26
C THR A 154 -25.75 -2.19 11.55
N LEU A 155 -26.17 -1.90 10.32
CA LEU A 155 -25.64 -0.77 9.55
C LEU A 155 -25.96 0.57 10.22
N VAL A 156 -27.21 0.78 10.64
CA VAL A 156 -27.63 1.97 11.39
C VAL A 156 -26.81 2.12 12.67
N GLU A 157 -26.69 1.05 13.47
CA GLU A 157 -25.90 1.07 14.71
C GLU A 157 -24.45 1.49 14.47
N LEU A 158 -23.81 0.95 13.43
CA LEU A 158 -22.43 1.30 13.04
C LEU A 158 -22.30 2.76 12.58
N LEU A 159 -23.23 3.23 11.78
CA LEU A 159 -23.22 4.62 11.27
C LEU A 159 -23.46 5.62 12.39
N CYS A 160 -24.42 5.36 13.29
CA CYS A 160 -24.68 6.20 14.46
C CYS A 160 -23.49 6.24 15.42
N ALA A 161 -22.89 5.09 15.74
CA ALA A 161 -21.71 5.03 16.61
C ALA A 161 -20.54 5.83 16.04
N ARG A 162 -20.32 5.75 14.73
CA ARG A 162 -19.25 6.53 14.07
C ARG A 162 -19.52 8.03 14.05
N GLN A 163 -20.75 8.42 13.89
CA GLN A 163 -21.15 9.82 13.89
C GLN A 163 -21.01 10.45 15.27
N ALA A 164 -21.40 9.73 16.32
CA ALA A 164 -21.19 10.15 17.70
C ALA A 164 -19.69 10.39 18.00
N TYR A 165 -18.81 9.54 17.45
CA TYR A 165 -17.36 9.70 17.60
C TYR A 165 -16.79 10.93 16.86
N ARG A 166 -17.37 11.32 15.71
CA ARG A 166 -16.89 12.43 14.88
C ARG A 166 -17.46 13.80 15.25
N GLY A 167 -18.52 13.87 16.05
CA GLY A 167 -19.11 15.12 16.51
C GLY A 167 -19.82 15.92 15.40
N GLY A 168 -20.50 15.25 14.47
CA GLY A 168 -21.29 15.89 13.41
C GLY A 168 -22.80 15.74 13.61
N ALA A 169 -23.60 16.51 12.90
CA ALA A 169 -25.05 16.35 12.88
C ALA A 169 -25.44 14.95 12.32
N ILE A 170 -26.40 14.32 12.94
CA ILE A 170 -26.96 13.05 12.47
C ILE A 170 -27.71 13.37 11.17
N GLY A 171 -27.22 12.88 10.04
CA GLY A 171 -27.95 12.91 8.78
C GLY A 171 -29.01 11.80 8.75
N ASP A 172 -29.61 11.54 7.60
CA ASP A 172 -30.69 10.55 7.43
C ASP A 172 -30.30 9.09 7.69
N TYR A 173 -29.09 8.85 8.21
CA TYR A 173 -28.53 7.53 8.53
C TYR A 173 -29.15 6.86 9.78
N ASP A 174 -29.95 7.58 10.56
CA ASP A 174 -30.74 7.04 11.68
C ASP A 174 -32.07 6.42 11.24
N ASN A 175 -32.46 6.63 9.99
CA ASN A 175 -33.70 6.11 9.44
C ASN A 175 -33.49 4.71 8.83
N MET A 176 -34.07 3.68 9.48
CA MET A 176 -34.00 2.29 9.01
C MET A 176 -34.63 2.07 7.63
N GLU A 177 -35.67 2.84 7.27
CA GLU A 177 -36.26 2.76 5.93
C GLU A 177 -35.31 3.27 4.85
N TYR A 178 -34.56 4.31 5.16
CA TYR A 178 -33.58 4.88 4.25
C TYR A 178 -32.35 3.98 4.06
N VAL A 179 -31.94 3.26 5.09
CA VAL A 179 -30.75 2.39 5.05
C VAL A 179 -31.09 0.98 4.53
N GLY A 180 -32.35 0.58 4.54
CA GLY A 180 -32.83 -0.74 4.10
C GLY A 180 -33.32 -0.83 2.66
N MET A 181 -33.33 0.30 1.91
CA MET A 181 -33.63 0.32 0.47
C MET A 181 -32.41 -0.05 -0.35
#